data_e2204f76d542db4a4933a8924dff4a4c
#
_entry.id   e2204f76d542db4a4933a8924dff4a4c
#
_cell.length_a   1.000
_cell.length_b   1.000
_cell.length_c   1.000
_cell.angle_alpha   90.00
_cell.angle_beta   90.00
_cell.angle_gamma   90.00
#
_symmetry.space_group_name_H-M   'P 1'
#
loop_
_entity.id
_entity.type
_entity.pdbx_description
1 polymer ?
#
loop_
_entity_poly.entity_id
_entity_poly.type
_entity_poly.pdbx_seq_one_letter_code
_entity_poly.pdbx_strand_id
1 'polypeptide(L)'
;SNIAEVSSGTTASVVNHYDIQSIYDILLNIQDRDLAGVTRDINKIVKKYQKIAPRGTFINIFGQAKSMDYVFTSLLSGLMLALVLVYLLIVVNFQSWRNPFIIITPVPLALSGIIWMLFISDTTFSVQALMGSIMAVGVSCANSILVISFATEKMKEGLSSVEAAIEAGYTRIRPVIMTASAMILGMLPMALGIGEGGEQNAPIGRTVIGGLLFATFATLIVVPMLFAVMNKNNKKLIEAEDE
;
A
#
# COMPACT_ATOMS: atom_id res chain seq x y z
N SER A 1 -59.01 -32.15 -30.32
CA SER A 1 -57.95 -31.37 -30.99
C SER A 1 -58.41 -29.98 -31.44
N ASN A 2 -59.62 -29.53 -31.14
CA ASN A 2 -60.06 -28.17 -31.51
C ASN A 2 -60.00 -27.13 -30.40
N ILE A 3 -59.38 -27.44 -29.30
CA ILE A 3 -59.35 -26.55 -28.12
C ILE A 3 -57.88 -26.01 -27.83
N ALA A 4 -56.87 -26.71 -28.28
CA ALA A 4 -55.48 -26.30 -28.11
C ALA A 4 -54.53 -26.98 -29.12
N GLU A 5 -53.61 -26.25 -29.61
CA GLU A 5 -52.47 -26.75 -30.39
C GLU A 5 -51.27 -26.95 -29.45
N VAL A 6 -50.75 -28.17 -29.38
CA VAL A 6 -49.60 -28.53 -28.54
C VAL A 6 -48.37 -28.51 -29.41
N SER A 7 -47.48 -27.56 -29.16
CA SER A 7 -46.15 -27.48 -29.81
C SER A 7 -45.02 -27.67 -28.80
N SER A 8 -43.94 -28.29 -29.25
CA SER A 8 -42.69 -28.40 -28.46
C SER A 8 -41.94 -27.10 -28.55
N GLY A 9 -41.65 -26.48 -27.41
CA GLY A 9 -40.84 -25.26 -27.33
C GLY A 9 -39.71 -25.40 -26.33
N THR A 10 -38.65 -24.63 -26.52
CA THR A 10 -37.56 -24.50 -25.52
C THR A 10 -37.88 -23.33 -24.60
N THR A 11 -37.78 -23.58 -23.31
CA THR A 11 -37.86 -22.53 -22.28
C THR A 11 -36.58 -22.56 -21.42
N ALA A 12 -36.24 -21.42 -20.83
CA ALA A 12 -35.10 -21.36 -19.92
C ALA A 12 -35.39 -22.21 -18.67
N SER A 13 -34.50 -23.13 -18.32
CA SER A 13 -34.59 -23.98 -17.13
C SER A 13 -34.42 -23.21 -15.83
N VAL A 14 -33.65 -22.10 -15.88
CA VAL A 14 -33.39 -21.22 -14.74
C VAL A 14 -33.52 -19.78 -15.22
N VAL A 15 -34.29 -18.98 -14.48
CA VAL A 15 -34.45 -17.54 -14.70
C VAL A 15 -33.98 -16.85 -13.43
N ASN A 16 -32.86 -16.15 -13.55
CA ASN A 16 -32.30 -15.38 -12.44
C ASN A 16 -32.97 -14.01 -12.36
N HIS A 17 -33.24 -13.54 -11.17
CA HIS A 17 -33.80 -12.23 -10.90
C HIS A 17 -32.86 -11.44 -9.97
N TYR A 18 -32.70 -10.17 -10.27
CA TYR A 18 -32.05 -9.21 -9.43
C TYR A 18 -32.96 -7.98 -9.29
N ASP A 19 -33.25 -7.59 -8.04
CA ASP A 19 -34.19 -6.48 -7.77
C ASP A 19 -35.56 -6.61 -8.56
N ILE A 20 -36.14 -7.81 -8.52
CA ILE A 20 -37.41 -8.15 -9.18
C ILE A 20 -37.31 -8.19 -10.74
N GLN A 21 -36.20 -7.78 -11.32
CA GLN A 21 -35.98 -7.82 -12.76
C GLN A 21 -35.29 -9.12 -13.20
N SER A 22 -35.78 -9.70 -14.31
CA SER A 22 -35.09 -10.86 -14.91
C SER A 22 -33.74 -10.44 -15.47
N ILE A 23 -32.71 -11.22 -15.16
CA ILE A 23 -31.32 -10.94 -15.57
C ILE A 23 -30.73 -12.13 -16.32
N TYR A 24 -29.74 -11.83 -17.14
CA TYR A 24 -28.78 -12.79 -17.69
C TYR A 24 -27.42 -12.59 -17.04
N ASP A 25 -26.94 -13.62 -16.37
CA ASP A 25 -25.60 -13.61 -15.74
C ASP A 25 -24.56 -14.06 -16.75
N ILE A 26 -23.56 -13.20 -17.00
CA ILE A 26 -22.37 -13.53 -17.78
C ILE A 26 -21.23 -13.70 -16.80
N LEU A 27 -20.86 -14.95 -16.50
CA LEU A 27 -19.76 -15.29 -15.61
C LEU A 27 -18.46 -15.27 -16.39
N LEU A 28 -17.48 -14.53 -15.88
CA LEU A 28 -16.15 -14.41 -16.45
C LEU A 28 -15.13 -14.85 -15.41
N ASN A 29 -14.22 -15.73 -15.81
CA ASN A 29 -13.04 -16.08 -15.03
C ASN A 29 -11.81 -15.43 -15.65
N ILE A 30 -10.81 -15.08 -14.81
CA ILE A 30 -9.60 -14.42 -15.25
C ILE A 30 -8.45 -15.42 -15.13
N GLN A 31 -7.67 -15.54 -16.19
CA GLN A 31 -6.47 -16.35 -16.23
C GLN A 31 -5.33 -15.52 -16.85
N ASP A 32 -4.14 -15.56 -16.23
CA ASP A 32 -2.89 -14.95 -16.70
C ASP A 32 -2.94 -13.40 -16.91
N ARG A 33 -3.93 -12.70 -16.32
CA ARG A 33 -4.05 -11.23 -16.37
C ARG A 33 -4.53 -10.66 -15.05
N ASP A 34 -4.24 -9.37 -14.82
CA ASP A 34 -4.72 -8.65 -13.66
C ASP A 34 -6.22 -8.29 -13.76
N LEU A 35 -6.91 -8.36 -12.63
CA LEU A 35 -8.35 -8.05 -12.54
C LEU A 35 -8.65 -6.60 -12.96
N ALA A 36 -7.77 -5.64 -12.61
CA ALA A 36 -7.96 -4.23 -12.95
C ALA A 36 -7.86 -3.96 -14.46
N GLY A 37 -6.90 -4.60 -15.15
CA GLY A 37 -6.76 -4.52 -16.60
C GLY A 37 -7.95 -5.10 -17.33
N VAL A 38 -8.40 -6.29 -16.92
CA VAL A 38 -9.57 -6.95 -17.48
C VAL A 38 -10.83 -6.13 -17.22
N THR A 39 -11.01 -5.60 -16.01
CA THR A 39 -12.17 -4.75 -15.68
C THR A 39 -12.21 -3.48 -16.52
N ARG A 40 -11.05 -2.86 -16.80
CA ARG A 40 -10.96 -1.69 -17.70
C ARG A 40 -11.43 -2.04 -19.13
N ASP A 41 -11.02 -3.19 -19.64
CA ASP A 41 -11.40 -3.64 -20.98
C ASP A 41 -12.89 -3.99 -21.04
N ILE A 42 -13.42 -4.68 -20.03
CA ILE A 42 -14.86 -4.95 -19.90
C ILE A 42 -15.65 -3.65 -19.84
N ASN A 43 -15.21 -2.66 -19.06
CA ASN A 43 -15.88 -1.35 -18.99
C ASN A 43 -15.93 -0.63 -20.35
N LYS A 44 -14.89 -0.77 -21.20
CA LYS A 44 -14.91 -0.23 -22.57
C LYS A 44 -15.96 -0.93 -23.42
N ILE A 45 -16.05 -2.26 -23.31
CA ILE A 45 -17.01 -3.08 -24.02
C ILE A 45 -18.46 -2.72 -23.57
N VAL A 46 -18.69 -2.69 -22.27
CA VAL A 46 -19.98 -2.32 -21.68
C VAL A 46 -20.44 -0.95 -22.17
N LYS A 47 -19.56 0.07 -22.11
CA LYS A 47 -19.87 1.42 -22.62
C LYS A 47 -20.25 1.42 -24.11
N LYS A 48 -19.63 0.54 -24.91
CA LYS A 48 -19.95 0.42 -26.34
C LYS A 48 -21.33 -0.20 -26.53
N TYR A 49 -21.62 -1.32 -25.86
CA TYR A 49 -22.87 -2.05 -26.04
C TYR A 49 -24.04 -1.41 -25.34
N GLN A 50 -23.85 -0.66 -24.27
CA GLN A 50 -24.94 0.08 -23.61
C GLN A 50 -25.59 1.14 -24.51
N LYS A 51 -24.83 1.67 -25.50
CA LYS A 51 -25.36 2.61 -26.50
C LYS A 51 -26.22 1.93 -27.55
N ILE A 52 -26.04 0.64 -27.76
CA ILE A 52 -26.71 -0.16 -28.80
C ILE A 52 -27.88 -0.96 -28.19
N ALA A 53 -27.82 -1.18 -26.88
CA ALA A 53 -28.82 -1.97 -26.16
C ALA A 53 -30.22 -1.34 -26.24
N PRO A 54 -31.28 -2.15 -26.31
CA PRO A 54 -32.67 -1.70 -26.28
C PRO A 54 -32.96 -0.83 -25.05
N ARG A 55 -33.95 0.08 -25.18
CA ARG A 55 -34.35 0.94 -24.05
C ARG A 55 -34.83 0.08 -22.88
N GLY A 56 -34.28 0.35 -21.68
CA GLY A 56 -34.60 -0.40 -20.47
C GLY A 56 -33.62 -1.54 -20.14
N THR A 57 -32.61 -1.81 -20.99
CA THR A 57 -31.57 -2.79 -20.71
C THR A 57 -30.39 -2.10 -19.97
N PHE A 58 -30.01 -2.65 -18.82
CA PHE A 58 -28.86 -2.18 -18.04
C PHE A 58 -27.80 -3.27 -18.00
N ILE A 59 -26.57 -2.93 -18.32
CA ILE A 59 -25.43 -3.82 -18.23
C ILE A 59 -24.60 -3.38 -17.00
N ASN A 60 -24.61 -4.16 -15.94
CA ASN A 60 -23.92 -3.87 -14.70
C ASN A 60 -22.81 -4.89 -14.44
N ILE A 61 -21.66 -4.42 -13.96
CA ILE A 61 -20.57 -5.28 -13.53
C ILE A 61 -20.70 -5.49 -12.02
N PHE A 62 -20.76 -6.75 -11.60
CA PHE A 62 -20.83 -7.15 -10.20
C PHE A 62 -19.60 -7.99 -9.80
N GLY A 63 -19.53 -8.35 -8.52
CA GLY A 63 -18.47 -9.18 -7.96
C GLY A 63 -17.23 -8.41 -7.57
N GLN A 64 -16.08 -9.09 -7.58
CA GLN A 64 -14.81 -8.54 -7.11
C GLN A 64 -14.39 -7.27 -7.86
N ALA A 65 -14.71 -7.15 -9.15
CA ALA A 65 -14.35 -5.99 -9.96
C ALA A 65 -14.97 -4.68 -9.43
N LYS A 66 -16.25 -4.71 -9.03
CA LYS A 66 -16.94 -3.53 -8.47
C LYS A 66 -16.39 -3.15 -7.10
N SER A 67 -16.15 -4.14 -6.25
CA SER A 67 -15.61 -3.92 -4.91
C SER A 67 -14.18 -3.40 -4.95
N MET A 68 -13.37 -3.84 -5.92
CA MET A 68 -11.97 -3.49 -6.06
C MET A 68 -11.74 -1.99 -6.25
N ASP A 69 -12.46 -1.33 -7.16
CA ASP A 69 -12.29 0.10 -7.42
C ASP A 69 -12.60 0.95 -6.17
N TYR A 70 -13.68 0.58 -5.47
CA TYR A 70 -14.05 1.25 -4.22
C TYR A 70 -13.02 1.05 -3.12
N VAL A 71 -12.61 -0.20 -2.87
CA VAL A 71 -11.63 -0.54 -1.84
C VAL A 71 -10.27 0.09 -2.15
N PHE A 72 -9.81 0.03 -3.41
CA PHE A 72 -8.55 0.63 -3.82
C PHE A 72 -8.52 2.14 -3.57
N THR A 73 -9.56 2.86 -3.98
CA THR A 73 -9.67 4.30 -3.76
C THR A 73 -9.73 4.63 -2.27
N SER A 74 -10.49 3.85 -1.49
CA SER A 74 -10.62 4.03 -0.05
C SER A 74 -9.30 3.77 0.69
N LEU A 75 -8.56 2.72 0.31
CA LEU A 75 -7.25 2.43 0.90
C LEU A 75 -6.21 3.48 0.54
N LEU A 76 -6.19 3.95 -0.70
CA LEU A 76 -5.25 4.99 -1.13
C LEU A 76 -5.53 6.33 -0.43
N SER A 77 -6.79 6.72 -0.34
CA SER A 77 -7.19 7.93 0.41
C SER A 77 -6.91 7.78 1.91
N GLY A 78 -7.15 6.60 2.48
CA GLY A 78 -6.80 6.27 3.85
C GLY A 78 -5.30 6.35 4.12
N LEU A 79 -4.46 5.84 3.20
CA LEU A 79 -2.99 5.96 3.29
C LEU A 79 -2.55 7.42 3.29
N MET A 80 -3.08 8.24 2.38
CA MET A 80 -2.75 9.66 2.32
C MET A 80 -3.17 10.39 3.61
N LEU A 81 -4.38 10.13 4.10
CA LEU A 81 -4.85 10.68 5.36
C LEU A 81 -3.96 10.23 6.54
N ALA A 82 -3.61 8.95 6.60
CA ALA A 82 -2.74 8.42 7.65
C ALA A 82 -1.36 9.09 7.65
N LEU A 83 -0.74 9.29 6.47
CA LEU A 83 0.53 10.01 6.35
C LEU A 83 0.44 11.45 6.86
N VAL A 84 -0.65 12.15 6.54
CA VAL A 84 -0.89 13.52 7.05
C VAL A 84 -1.05 13.52 8.57
N LEU A 85 -1.85 12.60 9.12
CA LEU A 85 -2.05 12.50 10.57
C LEU A 85 -0.75 12.13 11.30
N VAL A 86 0.03 11.19 10.78
CA VAL A 86 1.35 10.83 11.32
C VAL A 86 2.28 12.03 11.28
N TYR A 87 2.33 12.77 10.16
CA TYR A 87 3.12 13.99 10.04
C TYR A 87 2.75 15.02 11.13
N LEU A 88 1.46 15.31 11.27
CA LEU A 88 0.98 16.28 12.28
C LEU A 88 1.30 15.82 13.72
N LEU A 89 1.11 14.53 14.01
CA LEU A 89 1.44 13.96 15.32
C LEU A 89 2.93 14.12 15.63
N ILE A 90 3.79 13.87 14.65
CA ILE A 90 5.23 14.02 14.81
C ILE A 90 5.61 15.49 14.98
N VAL A 91 4.99 16.42 14.24
CA VAL A 91 5.19 17.87 14.43
C VAL A 91 4.91 18.27 15.89
N VAL A 92 3.78 17.81 16.43
CA VAL A 92 3.42 18.12 17.83
C VAL A 92 4.41 17.51 18.82
N ASN A 93 4.86 16.27 18.58
CA ASN A 93 5.78 15.58 19.48
C ASN A 93 7.18 16.21 19.50
N PHE A 94 7.73 16.54 18.33
CA PHE A 94 9.08 17.09 18.20
C PHE A 94 9.12 18.63 18.26
N GLN A 95 7.96 19.30 18.25
CA GLN A 95 7.84 20.78 18.19
C GLN A 95 8.70 21.39 17.07
N SER A 96 8.85 20.68 15.97
CA SER A 96 9.71 21.03 14.83
C SER A 96 9.06 20.59 13.52
N TRP A 97 9.09 21.45 12.51
CA TRP A 97 8.62 21.10 11.16
C TRP A 97 9.66 20.33 10.33
N ARG A 98 10.93 20.33 10.74
CA ARG A 98 12.04 19.69 10.02
C ARG A 98 12.10 18.20 10.28
N ASN A 99 11.97 17.78 11.54
CA ASN A 99 12.09 16.38 11.93
C ASN A 99 11.02 15.47 11.28
N PRO A 100 9.73 15.85 11.21
CA PRO A 100 8.72 15.07 10.51
C PRO A 100 9.03 14.86 9.02
N PHE A 101 9.57 15.88 8.36
CA PHE A 101 9.95 15.78 6.96
C PHE A 101 11.05 14.71 6.74
N ILE A 102 12.06 14.68 7.62
CA ILE A 102 13.13 13.68 7.58
C ILE A 102 12.55 12.27 7.82
N ILE A 103 11.61 12.13 8.77
CA ILE A 103 10.98 10.84 9.11
C ILE A 103 10.17 10.26 7.95
N ILE A 104 9.56 11.08 7.11
CA ILE A 104 8.77 10.61 5.95
C ILE A 104 9.64 10.32 4.72
N THR A 105 10.87 10.82 4.66
CA THR A 105 11.76 10.60 3.51
C THR A 105 11.99 9.12 3.12
N PRO A 106 12.03 8.13 4.02
CA PRO A 106 12.10 6.72 3.63
C PRO A 106 10.87 6.19 2.89
N VAL A 107 9.72 6.86 2.96
CA VAL A 107 8.48 6.38 2.31
C VAL A 107 8.63 6.28 0.79
N PRO A 108 9.14 7.27 0.04
CA PRO A 108 9.40 7.16 -1.39
C PRO A 108 10.35 5.99 -1.74
N LEU A 109 11.38 5.76 -0.90
CA LEU A 109 12.28 4.63 -1.12
C LEU A 109 11.59 3.28 -0.84
N ALA A 110 10.76 3.20 0.20
CA ALA A 110 9.93 2.03 0.46
C ALA A 110 9.01 1.72 -0.73
N LEU A 111 8.35 2.75 -1.28
CA LEU A 111 7.50 2.59 -2.47
C LEU A 111 8.30 2.11 -3.69
N SER A 112 9.52 2.61 -3.90
CA SER A 112 10.38 2.12 -4.97
C SER A 112 10.73 0.63 -4.77
N GLY A 113 11.03 0.21 -3.54
CA GLY A 113 11.28 -1.19 -3.19
C GLY A 113 10.07 -2.09 -3.43
N ILE A 114 8.87 -1.61 -3.14
CA ILE A 114 7.62 -2.29 -3.44
C ILE A 114 7.48 -2.53 -4.95
N ILE A 115 7.67 -1.48 -5.75
CA ILE A 115 7.56 -1.56 -7.22
C ILE A 115 8.59 -2.55 -7.78
N TRP A 116 9.85 -2.48 -7.31
CA TRP A 116 10.89 -3.41 -7.72
C TRP A 116 10.55 -4.85 -7.36
N MET A 117 10.04 -5.11 -6.15
CA MET A 117 9.69 -6.46 -5.72
C MET A 117 8.52 -7.03 -6.51
N LEU A 118 7.50 -6.22 -6.79
CA LEU A 118 6.37 -6.61 -7.64
C LEU A 118 6.82 -6.92 -9.07
N PHE A 119 7.75 -6.12 -9.61
CA PHE A 119 8.31 -6.34 -10.94
C PHE A 119 9.12 -7.64 -11.02
N ILE A 120 10.02 -7.90 -10.05
CA ILE A 120 10.85 -9.13 -10.01
C ILE A 120 10.00 -10.38 -9.81
N SER A 121 8.92 -10.28 -9.03
CA SER A 121 8.03 -11.41 -8.73
C SER A 121 6.88 -11.58 -9.72
N ASP A 122 6.87 -10.81 -10.81
CA ASP A 122 5.80 -10.77 -11.83
C ASP A 122 4.40 -10.69 -11.20
N THR A 123 4.28 -9.84 -10.19
CA THR A 123 3.05 -9.69 -9.41
C THR A 123 2.37 -8.37 -9.76
N THR A 124 1.09 -8.43 -10.12
CA THR A 124 0.31 -7.23 -10.44
C THR A 124 0.00 -6.40 -9.19
N PHE A 125 -0.10 -5.08 -9.38
CA PHE A 125 -0.49 -4.18 -8.29
C PHE A 125 -1.98 -4.32 -7.98
N SER A 126 -2.30 -5.07 -6.96
CA SER A 126 -3.64 -5.43 -6.50
C SER A 126 -4.01 -4.72 -5.19
N VAL A 127 -5.25 -4.91 -4.72
CA VAL A 127 -5.69 -4.44 -3.39
C VAL A 127 -4.80 -5.04 -2.29
N GLN A 128 -4.44 -6.31 -2.42
CA GLN A 128 -3.55 -7.00 -1.50
C GLN A 128 -2.16 -6.37 -1.48
N ALA A 129 -1.61 -6.05 -2.66
CA ALA A 129 -0.34 -5.34 -2.76
C ALA A 129 -0.38 -3.96 -2.10
N LEU A 130 -1.50 -3.24 -2.24
CA LEU A 130 -1.69 -1.95 -1.57
C LEU A 130 -1.76 -2.09 -0.05
N MET A 131 -2.43 -3.13 0.48
CA MET A 131 -2.45 -3.41 1.92
C MET A 131 -1.04 -3.69 2.46
N GLY A 132 -0.25 -4.52 1.78
CA GLY A 132 1.14 -4.75 2.15
C GLY A 132 2.00 -3.49 2.06
N SER A 133 1.73 -2.62 1.09
CA SER A 133 2.40 -1.33 0.96
C SER A 133 2.14 -0.41 2.15
N ILE A 134 0.89 -0.35 2.62
CA ILE A 134 0.51 0.42 3.82
C ILE A 134 1.26 -0.08 5.04
N MET A 135 1.35 -1.40 5.21
CA MET A 135 2.11 -2.02 6.32
C MET A 135 3.60 -1.65 6.24
N ALA A 136 4.23 -1.79 5.08
CA ALA A 136 5.65 -1.46 4.90
C ALA A 136 5.95 0.01 5.17
N VAL A 137 5.09 0.92 4.71
CA VAL A 137 5.20 2.37 4.97
C VAL A 137 5.07 2.66 6.46
N GLY A 138 4.09 2.05 7.14
CA GLY A 138 3.89 2.24 8.59
C GLY A 138 5.12 1.83 9.41
N VAL A 139 5.70 0.67 9.12
CA VAL A 139 6.92 0.19 9.80
C VAL A 139 8.13 1.07 9.46
N SER A 140 8.24 1.53 8.21
CA SER A 140 9.29 2.46 7.80
C SER A 140 9.26 3.76 8.60
N CYS A 141 8.08 4.35 8.75
CA CYS A 141 7.89 5.54 9.59
C CYS A 141 8.23 5.27 11.05
N ALA A 142 7.78 4.16 11.63
CA ALA A 142 8.05 3.79 13.02
C ALA A 142 9.57 3.66 13.30
N ASN A 143 10.29 2.96 12.42
CA ASN A 143 11.74 2.82 12.53
C ASN A 143 12.46 4.18 12.41
N SER A 144 12.01 5.04 11.50
CA SER A 144 12.58 6.38 11.30
C SER A 144 12.34 7.30 12.51
N ILE A 145 11.16 7.21 13.14
CA ILE A 145 10.85 7.94 14.39
C ILE A 145 11.85 7.56 15.47
N LEU A 146 12.14 6.26 15.66
CA LEU A 146 13.06 5.78 16.68
C LEU A 146 14.49 6.30 16.45
N VAL A 147 14.95 6.35 15.21
CA VAL A 147 16.28 6.88 14.87
C VAL A 147 16.36 8.39 15.14
N ILE A 148 15.36 9.15 14.69
CA ILE A 148 15.34 10.61 14.86
C ILE A 148 15.11 11.02 16.31
N SER A 149 14.27 10.31 17.07
CA SER A 149 14.09 10.55 18.50
C SER A 149 15.43 10.44 19.24
N PHE A 150 16.16 9.37 18.99
CA PHE A 150 17.46 9.15 19.62
C PHE A 150 18.51 10.19 19.18
N ALA A 151 18.53 10.54 17.88
CA ALA A 151 19.43 11.60 17.40
C ALA A 151 19.12 12.96 18.04
N THR A 152 17.84 13.30 18.20
CA THR A 152 17.40 14.54 18.85
C THR A 152 17.76 14.54 20.33
N GLU A 153 17.62 13.41 21.02
CA GLU A 153 18.04 13.26 22.42
C GLU A 153 19.54 13.49 22.58
N LYS A 154 20.36 12.89 21.70
CA LYS A 154 21.82 13.08 21.71
C LYS A 154 22.25 14.53 21.41
N MET A 155 21.51 15.22 20.55
CA MET A 155 21.75 16.67 20.36
C MET A 155 21.45 17.48 21.63
N LYS A 156 20.40 17.14 22.38
CA LYS A 156 20.09 17.81 23.67
C LYS A 156 21.15 17.53 24.74
N GLU A 157 21.87 16.42 24.66
CA GLU A 157 23.03 16.09 25.51
C GLU A 157 24.29 16.89 25.13
N GLY A 158 24.26 17.73 24.08
CA GLY A 158 25.35 18.59 23.66
C GLY A 158 26.19 18.09 22.49
N LEU A 159 25.86 16.93 21.89
CA LEU A 159 26.57 16.45 20.72
C LEU A 159 26.24 17.32 19.48
N SER A 160 27.22 17.39 18.57
CA SER A 160 26.96 18.05 17.27
C SER A 160 25.94 17.23 16.45
N SER A 161 25.24 17.89 15.52
CA SER A 161 24.24 17.21 14.67
C SER A 161 24.80 16.01 13.88
N VAL A 162 26.08 16.06 13.50
CA VAL A 162 26.76 14.98 12.79
C VAL A 162 27.07 13.81 13.74
N GLU A 163 27.64 14.10 14.91
CA GLU A 163 27.95 13.09 15.93
C GLU A 163 26.67 12.41 16.44
N ALA A 164 25.63 13.18 16.72
CA ALA A 164 24.31 12.66 17.13
C ALA A 164 23.70 11.74 16.07
N ALA A 165 23.81 12.10 14.78
CA ALA A 165 23.32 11.28 13.67
C ALA A 165 24.10 9.97 13.53
N ILE A 166 25.41 10.00 13.67
CA ILE A 166 26.29 8.82 13.60
C ILE A 166 25.99 7.88 14.78
N GLU A 167 25.89 8.42 15.98
CA GLU A 167 25.63 7.63 17.19
C GLU A 167 24.22 7.02 17.15
N ALA A 168 23.22 7.78 16.66
CA ALA A 168 21.87 7.26 16.46
C ALA A 168 21.85 6.11 15.44
N GLY A 169 22.52 6.28 14.31
CA GLY A 169 22.66 5.22 13.31
C GLY A 169 23.32 3.97 13.89
N TYR A 170 24.44 4.13 14.58
CA TYR A 170 25.18 3.01 15.17
C TYR A 170 24.38 2.27 16.25
N THR A 171 23.73 3.00 17.14
CA THR A 171 22.96 2.41 18.25
C THR A 171 21.70 1.72 17.76
N ARG A 172 21.03 2.29 16.73
CA ARG A 172 19.74 1.80 16.23
C ARG A 172 19.86 0.77 15.10
N ILE A 173 21.04 0.53 14.54
CA ILE A 173 21.22 -0.45 13.46
C ILE A 173 20.74 -1.85 13.87
N ARG A 174 21.10 -2.32 15.07
CA ARG A 174 20.71 -3.66 15.54
C ARG A 174 19.19 -3.81 15.72
N PRO A 175 18.48 -2.96 16.48
CA PRO A 175 17.02 -3.04 16.61
C PRO A 175 16.28 -2.94 15.26
N VAL A 176 16.69 -2.03 14.38
CA VAL A 176 16.03 -1.83 13.07
C VAL A 176 16.23 -3.06 12.17
N ILE A 177 17.42 -3.63 12.11
CA ILE A 177 17.67 -4.85 11.32
C ILE A 177 16.90 -6.04 11.93
N MET A 178 16.86 -6.17 13.26
CA MET A 178 16.12 -7.26 13.91
C MET A 178 14.63 -7.21 13.58
N THR A 179 13.99 -6.03 13.69
CA THR A 179 12.56 -5.89 13.37
C THR A 179 12.29 -6.13 11.89
N ALA A 180 13.11 -5.58 11.00
CA ALA A 180 12.97 -5.79 9.57
C ALA A 180 13.15 -7.26 9.19
N SER A 181 14.20 -7.92 9.71
CA SER A 181 14.45 -9.34 9.44
C SER A 181 13.34 -10.23 9.98
N ALA A 182 12.83 -9.97 11.19
CA ALA A 182 11.73 -10.72 11.77
C ALA A 182 10.47 -10.62 10.91
N MET A 183 10.13 -9.41 10.42
CA MET A 183 8.99 -9.23 9.54
C MET A 183 9.19 -9.86 8.17
N ILE A 184 10.37 -9.73 7.57
CA ILE A 184 10.70 -10.33 6.27
C ILE A 184 10.57 -11.86 6.37
N LEU A 185 11.18 -12.48 7.38
CA LEU A 185 11.10 -13.92 7.60
C LEU A 185 9.66 -14.38 7.91
N GLY A 186 8.90 -13.60 8.70
CA GLY A 186 7.50 -13.89 9.00
C GLY A 186 6.59 -13.80 7.76
N MET A 187 6.90 -12.91 6.80
CA MET A 187 6.14 -12.75 5.57
C MET A 187 6.60 -13.70 4.44
N LEU A 188 7.71 -14.41 4.61
CA LEU A 188 8.26 -15.28 3.58
C LEU A 188 7.29 -16.40 3.15
N PRO A 189 6.63 -17.15 4.06
CA PRO A 189 5.67 -18.18 3.65
C PRO A 189 4.50 -17.61 2.84
N MET A 190 4.00 -16.42 3.22
CA MET A 190 2.94 -15.74 2.51
C MET A 190 3.41 -15.25 1.13
N ALA A 191 4.62 -14.68 1.04
CA ALA A 191 5.19 -14.19 -0.23
C ALA A 191 5.40 -15.32 -1.26
N LEU A 192 5.70 -16.54 -0.78
CA LEU A 192 5.84 -17.74 -1.59
C LEU A 192 4.50 -18.35 -2.01
N GLY A 193 3.38 -17.89 -1.44
CA GLY A 193 2.05 -18.38 -1.76
C GLY A 193 1.79 -19.80 -1.24
N ILE A 194 2.44 -20.21 -0.13
CA ILE A 194 2.33 -21.57 0.41
C ILE A 194 0.98 -21.75 1.11
N GLY A 195 0.26 -22.81 0.77
CA GLY A 195 -1.03 -23.18 1.35
C GLY A 195 -2.22 -22.87 0.44
N GLU A 196 -3.41 -23.38 0.82
CA GLU A 196 -4.63 -23.13 0.06
C GLU A 196 -4.99 -21.63 0.09
N GLY A 197 -5.19 -21.05 -1.10
CA GLY A 197 -5.43 -19.61 -1.25
C GLY A 197 -4.20 -18.72 -1.00
N GLY A 198 -3.01 -19.30 -0.83
CA GLY A 198 -1.78 -18.56 -0.59
C GLY A 198 -1.42 -17.61 -1.72
N GLU A 199 -1.69 -17.99 -2.97
CA GLU A 199 -1.44 -17.14 -4.14
C GLU A 199 -2.19 -15.81 -4.10
N GLN A 200 -3.41 -15.78 -3.55
CA GLN A 200 -4.20 -14.55 -3.41
C GLN A 200 -3.58 -13.56 -2.43
N ASN A 201 -2.90 -14.06 -1.40
CA ASN A 201 -2.27 -13.25 -0.35
C ASN A 201 -0.77 -13.00 -0.61
N ALA A 202 -0.16 -13.72 -1.54
CA ALA A 202 1.26 -13.56 -1.87
C ALA A 202 1.67 -12.11 -2.20
N PRO A 203 0.84 -11.28 -2.87
CA PRO A 203 1.17 -9.87 -3.11
C PRO A 203 1.39 -9.07 -1.83
N ILE A 204 0.71 -9.40 -0.71
CA ILE A 204 0.92 -8.74 0.59
C ILE A 204 2.36 -9.01 1.06
N GLY A 205 2.75 -10.28 1.13
CA GLY A 205 4.08 -10.68 1.57
C GLY A 205 5.19 -10.09 0.71
N ARG A 206 5.03 -10.13 -0.61
CA ARG A 206 6.00 -9.61 -1.57
C ARG A 206 6.20 -8.10 -1.42
N THR A 207 5.13 -7.33 -1.30
CA THR A 207 5.21 -5.87 -1.12
C THR A 207 5.80 -5.48 0.22
N VAL A 208 5.46 -6.20 1.29
CA VAL A 208 6.07 -5.96 2.62
C VAL A 208 7.56 -6.24 2.58
N ILE A 209 8.00 -7.35 2.01
CA ILE A 209 9.43 -7.70 1.91
C ILE A 209 10.17 -6.63 1.09
N GLY A 210 9.68 -6.30 -0.12
CA GLY A 210 10.31 -5.30 -0.98
C GLY A 210 10.37 -3.92 -0.33
N GLY A 211 9.25 -3.49 0.26
CA GLY A 211 9.15 -2.21 0.94
C GLY A 211 10.08 -2.11 2.14
N LEU A 212 10.14 -3.14 2.98
CA LEU A 212 11.01 -3.15 4.17
C LEU A 212 12.49 -3.21 3.84
N LEU A 213 12.91 -3.94 2.80
CA LEU A 213 14.32 -3.97 2.39
C LEU A 213 14.82 -2.57 2.05
N PHE A 214 14.09 -1.86 1.19
CA PHE A 214 14.47 -0.50 0.79
C PHE A 214 14.27 0.52 1.90
N ALA A 215 13.19 0.40 2.68
CA ALA A 215 12.92 1.26 3.83
C ALA A 215 14.01 1.12 4.91
N THR A 216 14.46 -0.09 5.20
CA THR A 216 15.51 -0.34 6.19
C THR A 216 16.83 0.32 5.75
N PHE A 217 17.20 0.17 4.49
CA PHE A 217 18.36 0.84 3.92
C PHE A 217 18.23 2.36 4.01
N ALA A 218 17.06 2.90 3.65
CA ALA A 218 16.78 4.32 3.75
C ALA A 218 16.86 4.84 5.20
N THR A 219 16.27 4.12 6.14
CA THR A 219 16.24 4.49 7.55
C THR A 219 17.63 4.48 8.18
N LEU A 220 18.51 3.55 7.79
CA LEU A 220 19.84 3.44 8.38
C LEU A 220 20.86 4.38 7.75
N ILE A 221 20.70 4.78 6.50
CA ILE A 221 21.68 5.61 5.78
C ILE A 221 21.11 7.00 5.48
N VAL A 222 19.95 7.07 4.82
CA VAL A 222 19.42 8.35 4.33
C VAL A 222 18.90 9.21 5.47
N VAL A 223 18.21 8.63 6.44
CA VAL A 223 17.62 9.37 7.57
C VAL A 223 18.70 10.04 8.45
N PRO A 224 19.76 9.35 8.93
CA PRO A 224 20.81 10.00 9.69
C PRO A 224 21.57 11.07 8.88
N MET A 225 21.81 10.81 7.59
CA MET A 225 22.46 11.77 6.70
C MET A 225 21.64 13.07 6.56
N LEU A 226 20.34 12.94 6.30
CA LEU A 226 19.44 14.10 6.19
C LEU A 226 19.31 14.83 7.52
N PHE A 227 19.26 14.11 8.63
CA PHE A 227 19.24 14.72 9.97
C PHE A 227 20.47 15.57 10.21
N ALA A 228 21.68 15.04 9.92
CA ALA A 228 22.93 15.76 10.06
C ALA A 228 22.97 17.06 9.22
N VAL A 229 22.48 16.98 7.96
CA VAL A 229 22.48 18.13 7.04
C VAL A 229 21.46 19.20 7.47
N MET A 230 20.23 18.79 7.81
CA MET A 230 19.14 19.72 8.11
C MET A 230 19.29 20.41 9.49
N ASN A 231 19.98 19.76 10.43
CA ASN A 231 20.19 20.31 11.78
C ASN A 231 21.57 20.94 11.99
N LYS A 232 22.40 21.06 10.94
CA LYS A 232 23.74 21.64 11.03
C LYS A 232 23.76 23.09 11.56
N ASN A 233 22.71 23.87 11.31
CA ASN A 233 22.61 25.28 11.72
C ASN A 233 21.99 25.47 13.11
N ASN A 234 21.46 24.43 13.76
CA ASN A 234 20.78 24.59 15.05
C ASN A 234 21.77 24.82 16.22
N LYS A 235 23.02 24.43 16.06
CA LYS A 235 24.05 24.67 17.09
C LYS A 235 24.29 26.17 17.34
N LYS A 236 24.16 27.01 16.30
CA LYS A 236 24.29 28.48 16.41
C LYS A 236 23.15 29.15 17.16
N LEU A 237 21.97 28.51 17.24
CA LEU A 237 20.81 29.07 17.95
C LEU A 237 20.83 28.71 19.44
N ILE A 238 21.37 27.55 19.80
CA ILE A 238 21.51 27.12 21.21
C ILE A 238 22.63 27.91 21.89
N GLU A 239 23.75 28.15 21.23
CA GLU A 239 24.85 28.99 21.73
C GLU A 239 24.48 30.48 21.85
N ALA A 240 23.46 30.96 21.10
CA ALA A 240 22.97 32.34 21.16
C ALA A 240 21.85 32.56 22.20
N GLU A 241 21.27 31.51 22.78
CA GLU A 241 20.30 31.59 23.89
C GLU A 241 20.98 31.45 25.25
N ASP A 242 22.25 31.01 25.29
CA ASP A 242 23.07 30.90 26.53
C ASP A 242 23.97 32.13 26.75
N GLU A 243 24.01 33.13 25.85
CA GLU A 243 24.66 34.43 26.00
C GLU A 243 23.61 35.53 26.33
#